data_590491ff5824b672b837f835f12001f6
#
_entry.id   590491ff5824b672b837f835f12001f6
#
_cell.length_a   1.000
_cell.length_b   1.000
_cell.length_c   1.000
_cell.angle_alpha   90.00
_cell.angle_beta   90.00
_cell.angle_gamma   90.00
#
_symmetry.space_group_name_H-M   'P 1'
#
loop_
_entity.id
_entity.type
_entity.pdbx_description
1 polymer ?
#
loop_
_entity_poly.entity_id
_entity_poly.type
_entity_poly.pdbx_seq_one_letter_code
_entity_poly.pdbx_strand_id
1 'polypeptide(L)'
;KTIIRRVFEAALKSNAKLVCVATDSLEILEECNSFNGTGILTSNTHKTGSDRLAETASLLSLADKEVVVNLQGDEPFVDFNDINNVADLLKDKAVDMGTLYADLKIEDVMNPNVVKIWTKNNGRVTDFSRNEEKTSDKELTRSQHLGIYAYSVKFLKEFINWKQTENEKMESLEQLR
;
A
#
# COMPACT_ATOMS: atom_id res chain seq x y z
N LYS A 1 16.39 14.47 -10.48
CA LYS A 1 16.10 13.46 -9.44
C LYS A 1 15.28 12.35 -10.05
N THR A 2 15.64 11.10 -9.77
CA THR A 2 14.86 9.91 -10.15
C THR A 2 13.53 9.85 -9.43
N ILE A 3 12.58 9.04 -9.93
CA ILE A 3 11.27 8.86 -9.30
C ILE A 3 11.45 8.32 -7.88
N ILE A 4 12.23 7.25 -7.71
CA ILE A 4 12.44 6.61 -6.40
C ILE A 4 13.02 7.57 -5.36
N ARG A 5 13.94 8.47 -5.76
CA ARG A 5 14.48 9.50 -4.88
C ARG A 5 13.41 10.51 -4.44
N ARG A 6 12.48 10.88 -5.33
CA ARG A 6 11.37 11.79 -4.98
C ARG A 6 10.44 11.16 -3.95
N VAL A 7 10.08 9.90 -4.17
CA VAL A 7 9.25 9.12 -3.24
C VAL A 7 9.94 9.00 -1.88
N PHE A 8 11.21 8.62 -1.86
CA PHE A 8 12.00 8.50 -0.63
C PHE A 8 12.07 9.83 0.14
N GLU A 9 12.38 10.93 -0.56
CA GLU A 9 12.44 12.27 0.06
C GLU A 9 11.08 12.75 0.57
N ALA A 10 9.96 12.36 -0.08
CA ALA A 10 8.63 12.64 0.42
C ALA A 10 8.35 11.82 1.70
N ALA A 11 8.69 10.53 1.68
CA ALA A 11 8.51 9.65 2.84
C ALA A 11 9.33 10.11 4.07
N LEU A 12 10.53 10.64 3.87
CA LEU A 12 11.34 11.21 4.96
C LEU A 12 10.71 12.40 5.69
N LYS A 13 9.73 13.06 5.09
CA LYS A 13 8.99 14.17 5.74
C LYS A 13 7.87 13.66 6.66
N SER A 14 7.53 12.37 6.57
CA SER A 14 6.52 11.75 7.44
C SER A 14 7.06 11.50 8.85
N ASN A 15 6.17 11.04 9.74
CA ASN A 15 6.52 10.64 11.10
C ASN A 15 7.16 9.23 11.18
N ALA A 16 7.54 8.63 10.05
CA ALA A 16 8.15 7.31 10.02
C ALA A 16 9.51 7.31 10.73
N LYS A 17 9.74 6.34 11.60
CA LYS A 17 11.02 6.17 12.31
C LYS A 17 12.14 5.69 11.38
N LEU A 18 11.76 4.94 10.34
CA LEU A 18 12.66 4.39 9.34
C LEU A 18 11.97 4.49 7.98
N VAL A 19 12.71 4.94 6.99
CA VAL A 19 12.31 4.91 5.58
C VAL A 19 13.35 4.10 4.83
N CYS A 20 12.92 3.10 4.06
CA CYS A 20 13.81 2.30 3.23
C CYS A 20 13.14 1.95 1.89
N VAL A 21 13.97 1.69 0.89
CA VAL A 21 13.55 1.20 -0.42
C VAL A 21 13.82 -0.30 -0.48
N ALA A 22 12.76 -1.11 -0.53
CA ALA A 22 12.85 -2.55 -0.72
C ALA A 22 12.85 -2.87 -2.23
N THR A 23 13.88 -3.52 -2.73
CA THR A 23 14.06 -3.79 -4.16
C THR A 23 14.85 -5.07 -4.41
N ASP A 24 14.62 -5.71 -5.55
CA ASP A 24 15.45 -6.81 -6.09
C ASP A 24 16.46 -6.32 -7.14
N SER A 25 16.46 -5.02 -7.46
CA SER A 25 17.37 -4.42 -8.44
C SER A 25 18.59 -3.81 -7.77
N LEU A 26 19.76 -4.27 -8.17
CA LEU A 26 21.05 -3.68 -7.75
C LEU A 26 21.19 -2.23 -8.24
N GLU A 27 20.65 -1.91 -9.43
CA GLU A 27 20.64 -0.55 -9.97
C GLU A 27 19.86 0.41 -9.07
N ILE A 28 18.69 -0.02 -8.54
CA ILE A 28 17.92 0.79 -7.60
C ILE A 28 18.68 0.95 -6.27
N LEU A 29 19.39 -0.08 -5.81
CA LEU A 29 20.23 0.05 -4.62
C LEU A 29 21.38 1.05 -4.82
N GLU A 30 22.03 1.02 -5.98
CA GLU A 30 23.10 1.99 -6.33
C GLU A 30 22.53 3.41 -6.38
N GLU A 31 21.34 3.58 -6.97
CA GLU A 31 20.63 4.86 -6.95
C GLU A 31 20.34 5.33 -5.52
N CYS A 32 19.85 4.45 -4.64
CA CYS A 32 19.63 4.79 -3.23
C CYS A 32 20.93 5.25 -2.55
N ASN A 33 22.03 4.54 -2.78
CA ASN A 33 23.34 4.90 -2.25
C ASN A 33 23.80 6.28 -2.75
N SER A 34 23.49 6.64 -4.00
CA SER A 34 23.88 7.93 -4.60
C SER A 34 23.33 9.15 -3.86
N PHE A 35 22.25 9.00 -3.12
CA PHE A 35 21.62 10.06 -2.31
C PHE A 35 21.58 9.75 -0.81
N ASN A 36 22.40 8.80 -0.34
CA ASN A 36 22.42 8.31 1.05
C ASN A 36 21.06 7.78 1.55
N GLY A 37 20.25 7.21 0.65
CA GLY A 37 19.02 6.54 1.02
C GLY A 37 19.27 5.12 1.49
N THR A 38 18.42 4.61 2.39
CA THR A 38 18.48 3.22 2.85
C THR A 38 17.82 2.30 1.82
N GLY A 39 18.61 1.46 1.15
CA GLY A 39 18.15 0.41 0.28
C GLY A 39 18.25 -0.96 0.95
N ILE A 40 17.27 -1.84 0.73
CA ILE A 40 17.25 -3.22 1.21
C ILE A 40 17.04 -4.15 0.01
N LEU A 41 18.03 -5.03 -0.23
CA LEU A 41 17.91 -6.04 -1.26
C LEU A 41 16.99 -7.15 -0.78
N THR A 42 15.99 -7.45 -1.59
CA THR A 42 15.01 -8.51 -1.34
C THR A 42 15.03 -9.53 -2.48
N SER A 43 14.40 -10.68 -2.26
CA SER A 43 14.30 -11.71 -3.28
C SER A 43 13.63 -11.20 -4.57
N ASN A 44 14.10 -11.67 -5.71
CA ASN A 44 13.47 -11.46 -7.02
C ASN A 44 12.31 -12.43 -7.29
N THR A 45 12.00 -13.34 -6.36
CA THR A 45 10.91 -14.32 -6.50
C THR A 45 9.56 -13.80 -6.01
N HIS A 46 9.53 -12.62 -5.37
CA HIS A 46 8.29 -12.03 -4.90
C HIS A 46 7.37 -11.68 -6.05
N LYS A 47 6.10 -12.04 -5.88
CA LYS A 47 5.04 -11.78 -6.87
C LYS A 47 4.30 -10.48 -6.61
N THR A 48 4.31 -10.03 -5.35
CA THR A 48 3.54 -8.87 -4.90
C THR A 48 4.38 -7.92 -4.04
N GLY A 49 3.88 -6.69 -3.90
CA GLY A 49 4.48 -5.70 -3.01
C GLY A 49 4.43 -6.14 -1.54
N SER A 50 3.37 -6.84 -1.13
CA SER A 50 3.22 -7.31 0.25
C SER A 50 4.20 -8.44 0.59
N ASP A 51 4.50 -9.33 -0.35
CA ASP A 51 5.54 -10.36 -0.15
C ASP A 51 6.91 -9.70 0.12
N ARG A 52 7.27 -8.71 -0.71
CA ARG A 52 8.52 -7.95 -0.57
C ARG A 52 8.58 -7.18 0.76
N LEU A 53 7.46 -6.58 1.15
CA LEU A 53 7.34 -5.85 2.41
C LEU A 53 7.50 -6.78 3.62
N ALA A 54 6.94 -7.99 3.57
CA ALA A 54 7.06 -8.98 4.64
C ALA A 54 8.51 -9.47 4.80
N GLU A 55 9.24 -9.72 3.70
CA GLU A 55 10.66 -10.03 3.75
C GLU A 55 11.44 -8.86 4.37
N THR A 56 11.16 -7.64 3.92
CA THR A 56 11.82 -6.43 4.45
C THR A 56 11.59 -6.29 5.95
N ALA A 57 10.35 -6.48 6.43
CA ALA A 57 10.03 -6.45 7.85
C ALA A 57 10.81 -7.52 8.65
N SER A 58 11.01 -8.69 8.06
CA SER A 58 11.78 -9.78 8.65
C SER A 58 13.28 -9.47 8.70
N LEU A 59 13.85 -8.95 7.61
CA LEU A 59 15.26 -8.54 7.54
C LEU A 59 15.59 -7.44 8.57
N LEU A 60 14.62 -6.53 8.79
CA LEU A 60 14.73 -5.47 9.79
C LEU A 60 14.39 -5.93 11.22
N SER A 61 14.03 -7.20 11.42
CA SER A 61 13.61 -7.77 12.70
C SER A 61 12.50 -6.96 13.39
N LEU A 62 11.54 -6.45 12.61
CA LEU A 62 10.42 -5.68 13.14
C LEU A 62 9.51 -6.53 14.02
N ALA A 63 9.09 -5.97 15.15
CA ALA A 63 8.18 -6.64 16.07
C ALA A 63 6.75 -6.68 15.49
N ASP A 64 5.97 -7.69 15.86
CA ASP A 64 4.62 -7.96 15.32
C ASP A 64 3.65 -6.79 15.48
N LYS A 65 3.82 -5.97 16.52
CA LYS A 65 3.00 -4.79 16.80
C LYS A 65 3.41 -3.52 16.04
N GLU A 66 4.54 -3.54 15.35
CA GLU A 66 4.98 -2.39 14.57
C GLU A 66 4.13 -2.22 13.32
N VAL A 67 3.99 -0.96 12.91
CA VAL A 67 3.23 -0.58 11.73
C VAL A 67 4.20 -0.36 10.58
N VAL A 68 3.89 -0.96 9.43
CA VAL A 68 4.63 -0.78 8.18
C VAL A 68 3.71 -0.13 7.16
N VAL A 69 4.18 0.95 6.53
CA VAL A 69 3.47 1.59 5.43
C VAL A 69 4.10 1.13 4.11
N ASN A 70 3.26 0.59 3.24
CA ASN A 70 3.62 0.25 1.86
C ASN A 70 3.32 1.44 0.95
N LEU A 71 4.37 2.10 0.50
CA LEU A 71 4.32 3.18 -0.48
C LEU A 71 4.95 2.70 -1.79
N GLN A 72 4.21 2.85 -2.88
CA GLN A 72 4.70 2.46 -4.20
C GLN A 72 5.85 3.36 -4.66
N GLY A 73 6.89 2.74 -5.23
CA GLY A 73 8.10 3.46 -5.66
C GLY A 73 7.90 4.38 -6.88
N ASP A 74 6.74 4.32 -7.52
CA ASP A 74 6.33 5.10 -8.68
C ASP A 74 5.30 6.21 -8.37
N GLU A 75 5.11 6.54 -7.07
CA GLU A 75 4.21 7.59 -6.60
C GLU A 75 4.97 8.88 -6.19
N PRO A 76 5.57 9.61 -7.14
CA PRO A 76 6.47 10.75 -6.83
C PRO A 76 5.74 11.98 -6.28
N PHE A 77 4.41 12.00 -6.30
CA PHE A 77 3.58 13.10 -5.83
C PHE A 77 2.83 12.79 -4.54
N VAL A 78 3.19 11.69 -3.85
CA VAL A 78 2.60 11.35 -2.57
C VAL A 78 2.78 12.50 -1.56
N ASP A 79 1.70 12.84 -0.85
CA ASP A 79 1.79 13.75 0.28
C ASP A 79 2.26 12.97 1.52
N PHE A 80 3.26 13.49 2.22
CA PHE A 80 3.75 12.86 3.46
C PHE A 80 2.67 12.79 4.54
N ASN A 81 1.65 13.65 4.51
CA ASN A 81 0.49 13.56 5.40
C ASN A 81 -0.33 12.30 5.12
N ASP A 82 -0.41 11.83 3.88
CA ASP A 82 -1.10 10.58 3.55
C ASP A 82 -0.39 9.38 4.16
N ILE A 83 0.95 9.41 4.20
CA ILE A 83 1.75 8.37 4.89
C ILE A 83 1.41 8.36 6.39
N ASN A 84 1.30 9.53 7.02
CA ASN A 84 0.93 9.64 8.42
C ASN A 84 -0.52 9.19 8.66
N ASN A 85 -1.44 9.64 7.80
CA ASN A 85 -2.87 9.34 7.93
C ASN A 85 -3.14 7.84 7.80
N VAL A 86 -2.53 7.14 6.84
CA VAL A 86 -2.73 5.70 6.69
C VAL A 86 -2.14 4.93 7.87
N ALA A 87 -0.99 5.34 8.39
CA ALA A 87 -0.38 4.72 9.57
C ALA A 87 -1.26 4.93 10.83
N ASP A 88 -1.87 6.10 10.94
CA ASP A 88 -2.71 6.47 12.07
C ASP A 88 -4.01 5.65 12.17
N LEU A 89 -4.48 5.06 11.07
CA LEU A 89 -5.61 4.12 11.10
C LEU A 89 -5.36 2.92 12.01
N LEU A 90 -4.11 2.47 12.13
CA LEU A 90 -3.72 1.33 12.96
C LEU A 90 -3.55 1.68 14.45
N LYS A 91 -3.81 2.93 14.87
CA LYS A 91 -3.97 3.30 16.27
C LYS A 91 -5.22 2.66 16.89
N ASP A 92 -6.25 2.42 16.07
CA ASP A 92 -7.38 1.56 16.44
C ASP A 92 -6.92 0.10 16.39
N LYS A 93 -6.89 -0.56 17.55
CA LYS A 93 -6.46 -1.95 17.69
C LYS A 93 -7.37 -2.97 16.98
N ALA A 94 -8.53 -2.55 16.50
CA ALA A 94 -9.42 -3.38 15.69
C ALA A 94 -9.07 -3.33 14.20
N VAL A 95 -8.08 -2.52 13.81
CA VAL A 95 -7.64 -2.35 12.42
C VAL A 95 -6.26 -2.97 12.24
N ASP A 96 -6.17 -4.00 11.43
CA ASP A 96 -4.91 -4.68 11.07
C ASP A 96 -4.34 -4.21 9.73
N MET A 97 -5.20 -3.65 8.86
CA MET A 97 -4.84 -3.11 7.55
C MET A 97 -5.63 -1.84 7.28
N GLY A 98 -4.96 -0.79 6.85
CA GLY A 98 -5.55 0.48 6.45
C GLY A 98 -5.14 0.88 5.04
N THR A 99 -6.00 1.63 4.37
CA THR A 99 -5.72 2.28 3.08
C THR A 99 -6.43 3.63 3.01
N LEU A 100 -6.15 4.40 1.97
CA LEU A 100 -6.76 5.70 1.74
C LEU A 100 -7.61 5.72 0.47
N TYR A 101 -8.51 6.69 0.42
CA TYR A 101 -9.32 6.97 -0.76
C TYR A 101 -9.50 8.47 -0.96
N ALA A 102 -9.85 8.86 -2.18
CA ALA A 102 -10.18 10.22 -2.58
C ALA A 102 -11.52 10.23 -3.32
N ASP A 103 -12.05 11.43 -3.56
CA ASP A 103 -13.26 11.59 -4.35
C ASP A 103 -13.07 11.02 -5.77
N LEU A 104 -14.00 10.18 -6.19
CA LEU A 104 -14.00 9.61 -7.55
C LEU A 104 -14.52 10.66 -8.53
N LYS A 105 -13.69 11.05 -9.48
CA LYS A 105 -14.11 11.95 -10.54
C LYS A 105 -15.05 11.27 -11.52
N ILE A 106 -15.98 12.03 -12.10
CA ILE A 106 -16.97 11.51 -13.05
C ILE A 106 -16.29 10.85 -14.27
N GLU A 107 -15.20 11.46 -14.78
CA GLU A 107 -14.41 10.92 -15.89
C GLU A 107 -13.72 9.60 -15.59
N ASP A 108 -13.47 9.30 -14.31
CA ASP A 108 -12.76 8.10 -13.88
C ASP A 108 -13.68 6.94 -13.49
N VAL A 109 -14.99 7.16 -13.48
CA VAL A 109 -15.98 6.13 -13.14
C VAL A 109 -15.82 4.89 -14.03
N MET A 110 -15.68 5.07 -15.35
CA MET A 110 -15.53 4.00 -16.34
C MET A 110 -14.07 3.62 -16.62
N ASN A 111 -13.10 4.31 -16.00
CA ASN A 111 -11.69 4.09 -16.26
C ASN A 111 -11.19 2.84 -15.49
N PRO A 112 -10.81 1.72 -16.15
CA PRO A 112 -10.36 0.49 -15.48
C PRO A 112 -8.99 0.64 -14.81
N ASN A 113 -8.23 1.70 -15.13
CA ASN A 113 -6.96 1.98 -14.48
C ASN A 113 -7.15 2.63 -13.10
N VAL A 114 -8.32 3.21 -12.84
CA VAL A 114 -8.69 3.76 -11.54
C VAL A 114 -9.46 2.70 -10.76
N VAL A 115 -8.87 2.22 -9.68
CA VAL A 115 -9.51 1.27 -8.78
C VAL A 115 -10.55 2.00 -7.93
N LYS A 116 -11.78 1.48 -7.91
CA LYS A 116 -12.87 1.96 -7.06
C LYS A 116 -12.85 1.20 -5.74
N ILE A 117 -13.21 1.88 -4.67
CA ILE A 117 -13.34 1.33 -3.33
C ILE A 117 -14.72 1.65 -2.80
N TRP A 118 -15.36 0.67 -2.17
CA TRP A 118 -16.66 0.84 -1.51
C TRP A 118 -16.48 0.80 0.00
N THR A 119 -17.00 1.81 0.67
CA THR A 119 -16.87 1.95 2.11
C THR A 119 -18.23 2.16 2.78
N LYS A 120 -18.39 1.64 3.99
CA LYS A 120 -19.48 1.99 4.90
C LYS A 120 -19.24 3.36 5.54
N ASN A 121 -20.28 3.94 6.14
CA ASN A 121 -20.22 5.23 6.82
C ASN A 121 -19.17 5.31 7.95
N ASN A 122 -18.76 4.17 8.50
CA ASN A 122 -17.69 4.09 9.52
C ASN A 122 -16.28 3.93 8.91
N GLY A 123 -16.13 4.07 7.59
CA GLY A 123 -14.86 3.94 6.89
C GLY A 123 -14.42 2.49 6.61
N ARG A 124 -15.22 1.47 7.05
CA ARG A 124 -14.87 0.08 6.76
C ARG A 124 -15.03 -0.22 5.28
N VAL A 125 -13.98 -0.72 4.66
CA VAL A 125 -13.99 -1.17 3.27
C VAL A 125 -14.80 -2.46 3.13
N THR A 126 -15.60 -2.52 2.08
CA THR A 126 -16.41 -3.71 1.74
C THR A 126 -15.97 -4.36 0.45
N ASP A 127 -15.45 -3.58 -0.50
CA ASP A 127 -15.01 -4.11 -1.79
C ASP A 127 -14.04 -3.17 -2.52
N PHE A 128 -13.31 -3.73 -3.50
CA PHE A 128 -12.50 -3.05 -4.48
C PHE A 128 -12.82 -3.57 -5.87
N SER A 129 -12.80 -2.71 -6.89
CA SER A 129 -12.95 -3.13 -8.29
C SER A 129 -12.37 -2.13 -9.28
N ARG A 130 -11.94 -2.65 -10.43
CA ARG A 130 -11.64 -1.84 -11.61
C ARG A 130 -12.89 -1.50 -12.42
N ASN A 131 -13.97 -2.28 -12.26
CA ASN A 131 -15.22 -2.10 -12.95
C ASN A 131 -16.16 -1.16 -12.20
N GLU A 132 -17.16 -0.60 -12.92
CA GLU A 132 -18.10 0.36 -12.35
C GLU A 132 -19.08 -0.27 -11.37
N GLU A 133 -19.59 -1.47 -11.69
CA GLU A 133 -20.72 -2.07 -10.98
C GLU A 133 -20.31 -3.34 -10.22
N LYS A 134 -20.10 -3.22 -8.92
CA LYS A 134 -20.09 -4.38 -8.03
C LYS A 134 -21.21 -4.41 -7.02
N THR A 135 -21.87 -3.27 -6.75
CA THR A 135 -22.96 -3.24 -5.77
C THR A 135 -24.00 -2.18 -6.08
N SER A 136 -25.27 -2.56 -5.93
CA SER A 136 -26.42 -1.66 -5.93
C SER A 136 -26.77 -1.18 -4.51
N ASP A 137 -25.97 -1.50 -3.51
CA ASP A 137 -26.21 -1.10 -2.12
C ASP A 137 -26.00 0.41 -1.96
N LYS A 138 -27.10 1.11 -1.70
CA LYS A 138 -27.15 2.56 -1.54
C LYS A 138 -26.53 3.07 -0.23
N GLU A 139 -26.21 2.17 0.71
CA GLU A 139 -25.56 2.52 1.96
C GLU A 139 -24.03 2.62 1.83
N LEU A 140 -23.48 2.24 0.67
CA LEU A 140 -22.05 2.28 0.42
C LEU A 140 -21.66 3.55 -0.33
N THR A 141 -20.57 4.16 0.12
CA THR A 141 -19.92 5.25 -0.60
C THR A 141 -18.88 4.68 -1.55
N ARG A 142 -18.93 5.11 -2.81
CA ARG A 142 -17.93 4.75 -3.82
C ARG A 142 -16.92 5.89 -3.97
N SER A 143 -15.64 5.55 -3.88
CA SER A 143 -14.52 6.49 -3.97
C SER A 143 -13.40 5.95 -4.86
N GLN A 144 -12.40 6.76 -5.18
CA GLN A 144 -11.17 6.33 -5.81
C GLN A 144 -10.22 5.77 -4.75
N HIS A 145 -9.75 4.55 -4.92
CA HIS A 145 -8.73 3.97 -4.06
C HIS A 145 -7.36 4.59 -4.34
N LEU A 146 -6.63 4.88 -3.26
CA LEU A 146 -5.23 5.29 -3.31
C LEU A 146 -4.35 4.10 -2.92
N GLY A 147 -3.36 3.78 -3.75
CA GLY A 147 -2.50 2.59 -3.60
C GLY A 147 -1.50 2.62 -2.45
N ILE A 148 -1.81 3.32 -1.36
CA ILE A 148 -1.01 3.36 -0.13
C ILE A 148 -1.69 2.53 0.95
N TYR A 149 -0.90 1.74 1.69
CA TYR A 149 -1.42 0.84 2.71
C TYR A 149 -0.58 0.89 3.97
N ALA A 150 -1.22 0.66 5.11
CA ALA A 150 -0.55 0.36 6.36
C ALA A 150 -0.99 -1.00 6.89
N TYR A 151 -0.05 -1.73 7.48
CA TYR A 151 -0.28 -3.05 8.08
C TYR A 151 0.37 -3.14 9.45
N SER A 152 -0.22 -3.91 10.38
CA SER A 152 0.59 -4.46 11.45
C SER A 152 1.54 -5.52 10.87
N VAL A 153 2.75 -5.62 11.40
CA VAL A 153 3.72 -6.65 10.94
C VAL A 153 3.15 -8.05 11.12
N LYS A 154 2.40 -8.28 12.21
CA LYS A 154 1.70 -9.54 12.45
C LYS A 154 0.74 -9.87 11.31
N PHE A 155 -0.18 -8.95 11.00
CA PHE A 155 -1.15 -9.16 9.93
C PHE A 155 -0.47 -9.38 8.57
N LEU A 156 0.55 -8.59 8.26
CA LEU A 156 1.30 -8.72 7.01
C LEU A 156 1.88 -10.12 6.84
N LYS A 157 2.49 -10.69 7.90
CA LYS A 157 3.02 -12.07 7.90
C LYS A 157 1.93 -13.12 7.70
N GLU A 158 0.74 -12.90 8.22
CA GLU A 158 -0.42 -13.78 8.02
C GLU A 158 -0.97 -13.64 6.60
N PHE A 159 -1.16 -12.41 6.12
CA PHE A 159 -1.74 -12.05 4.83
C PHE A 159 -1.00 -12.68 3.64
N ILE A 160 0.32 -12.65 3.61
CA ILE A 160 1.12 -13.23 2.53
C ILE A 160 0.97 -14.75 2.41
N ASN A 161 0.52 -15.43 3.46
CA ASN A 161 0.27 -16.87 3.48
C ASN A 161 -1.16 -17.26 3.08
N TRP A 162 -2.05 -16.29 2.90
CA TRP A 162 -3.42 -16.58 2.45
C TRP A 162 -3.42 -16.98 0.97
N LYS A 163 -4.36 -17.86 0.63
CA LYS A 163 -4.54 -18.27 -0.77
C LYS A 163 -5.19 -17.15 -1.56
N GLN A 164 -4.69 -16.92 -2.76
CA GLN A 164 -5.31 -16.00 -3.70
C GLN A 164 -6.76 -16.39 -3.97
N THR A 165 -7.65 -15.41 -3.89
CA THR A 165 -9.06 -15.58 -4.27
C THR A 165 -9.24 -15.47 -5.79
N GLU A 166 -10.38 -15.95 -6.31
CA GLU A 166 -10.71 -15.76 -7.72
C GLU A 166 -10.88 -14.26 -8.06
N ASN A 167 -11.45 -13.47 -7.13
CA ASN A 167 -11.61 -12.03 -7.31
C ASN A 167 -10.25 -11.31 -7.40
N GLU A 168 -9.28 -11.69 -6.55
CA GLU A 168 -7.91 -11.17 -6.63
C GLU A 168 -7.30 -11.41 -8.01
N LYS A 169 -7.46 -12.63 -8.55
CA LYS A 169 -6.93 -12.99 -9.87
C LYS A 169 -7.61 -12.25 -11.01
N MET A 170 -8.94 -12.14 -10.97
CA MET A 170 -9.72 -11.48 -12.01
C MET A 170 -9.45 -9.98 -12.07
N GLU A 171 -9.40 -9.32 -10.93
CA GLU A 171 -9.20 -7.88 -10.82
C GLU A 171 -7.71 -7.47 -10.78
N SER A 172 -6.82 -8.44 -10.57
CA SER A 172 -5.40 -8.16 -10.28
C SER A 172 -5.23 -7.17 -9.12
N LEU A 173 -5.98 -7.39 -8.05
CA LEU A 173 -6.03 -6.56 -6.86
C LEU A 173 -5.74 -7.44 -5.62
N GLU A 174 -4.54 -7.31 -5.05
CA GLU A 174 -4.08 -8.13 -3.93
C GLU A 174 -4.97 -8.00 -2.69
N GLN A 175 -5.55 -6.84 -2.46
CA GLN A 175 -6.45 -6.56 -1.33
C GLN A 175 -7.79 -7.32 -1.38
N LEU A 176 -8.06 -8.07 -2.43
CA LEU A 176 -9.22 -8.99 -2.55
C LEU A 176 -8.90 -10.43 -2.10
N ARG A 177 -7.72 -10.63 -1.51
CA ARG A 177 -7.25 -11.89 -0.95
C ARG A 177 -8.01 -12.37 0.28
#